data_4c9afeb67a6397c13506ec33bfeac9b8
#
_entry.id   4c9afeb67a6397c13506ec33bfeac9b8
#
_cell.length_a   1.000
_cell.length_b   1.000
_cell.length_c   1.000
_cell.angle_alpha   90.00
_cell.angle_beta   90.00
_cell.angle_gamma   90.00
#
_symmetry.space_group_name_H-M   'P 1'
#
loop_
_entity.id
_entity.type
_entity.pdbx_description
1 polymer ?
#
loop_
_entity_poly.entity_id
_entity_poly.type
_entity_poly.pdbx_seq_one_letter_code
_entity_poly.pdbx_strand_id
1 'polypeptide(L)'
;MTPTMTPTMTQIDAPSARAAPILDVVHVTKRYGTGPTEVIAVRDVSLAVASGEVVLIMGPSGSGKTTLLLMLGALLRPTEGAISVHGETISALRESRLPDVRLKQFGFIFQDFNLLSALTALENVALIGQLAGMRKGEARKRAGALLSQLGLEKCLHFLPDKLSGGEKQRVAVARALVNDPALILADEPTANLDSKIGHEIMRLLRRIAKEQCRSVIIVSHDQRIKDISDRVLWLEDGQFKEMHAMAIDPVCGMAIEHDRAVMQMWNDREWFFCSKGCRDELLADPSRFAFESVGGATG
;
A
#
# COMPACT_ATOMS: atom_id res chain seq x y z
N MET A 1 30.73 40.16 -36.77
CA MET A 1 30.68 40.09 -35.31
C MET A 1 29.27 39.73 -34.93
N THR A 2 28.99 38.44 -34.72
CA THR A 2 27.69 37.91 -34.30
C THR A 2 27.74 37.64 -32.81
N PRO A 3 26.80 38.07 -31.99
CA PRO A 3 26.80 37.81 -30.58
C PRO A 3 26.31 36.38 -30.29
N THR A 4 27.14 35.63 -29.59
CA THR A 4 26.85 34.29 -29.05
C THR A 4 25.80 34.39 -27.93
N MET A 5 24.62 33.84 -28.17
CA MET A 5 23.61 33.66 -27.11
C MET A 5 24.00 32.48 -26.22
N THR A 6 24.26 32.79 -24.96
CA THR A 6 24.42 31.81 -23.88
C THR A 6 23.03 31.28 -23.50
N PRO A 7 22.79 29.96 -23.38
CA PRO A 7 21.50 29.47 -22.93
C PRO A 7 21.33 29.74 -21.42
N THR A 8 20.27 30.43 -21.09
CA THR A 8 19.82 30.68 -19.72
C THR A 8 19.45 29.35 -19.08
N MET A 9 20.14 28.96 -18.01
CA MET A 9 19.79 27.84 -17.17
C MET A 9 18.39 28.10 -16.57
N THR A 10 17.43 27.26 -16.94
CA THR A 10 16.11 27.24 -16.31
C THR A 10 16.30 26.86 -14.84
N GLN A 11 16.00 27.78 -13.93
CA GLN A 11 15.90 27.51 -12.50
C GLN A 11 14.89 26.39 -12.30
N ILE A 12 15.34 25.30 -11.69
CA ILE A 12 14.46 24.27 -11.15
C ILE A 12 13.73 24.93 -9.98
N ASP A 13 12.44 25.17 -10.13
CA ASP A 13 11.60 25.71 -9.07
C ASP A 13 11.74 24.89 -7.80
N ALA A 14 12.12 25.55 -6.72
CA ALA A 14 12.14 24.96 -5.38
C ALA A 14 10.72 24.45 -5.06
N PRO A 15 10.56 23.24 -4.47
CA PRO A 15 9.25 22.68 -4.18
C PRO A 15 8.50 23.66 -3.24
N SER A 16 7.30 24.09 -3.65
CA SER A 16 6.38 24.85 -2.81
C SER A 16 6.26 24.18 -1.45
N ALA A 17 6.16 24.94 -0.37
CA ALA A 17 6.09 24.47 1.00
C ALA A 17 5.04 23.34 1.15
N ARG A 18 5.48 22.08 1.05
CA ARG A 18 4.63 20.92 1.27
C ARG A 18 4.24 20.90 2.73
N ALA A 19 2.95 20.74 3.02
CA ALA A 19 2.48 20.46 4.38
C ALA A 19 3.32 19.34 5.00
N ALA A 20 3.60 19.43 6.30
CA ALA A 20 4.38 18.42 7.01
C ALA A 20 3.80 17.01 6.75
N PRO A 21 4.65 16.01 6.47
CA PRO A 21 4.19 14.66 6.18
C PRO A 21 3.49 14.07 7.41
N ILE A 22 2.45 13.25 7.15
CA ILE A 22 1.76 12.52 8.22
C ILE A 22 2.62 11.41 8.79
N LEU A 23 3.40 10.77 7.92
CA LEU A 23 4.40 9.76 8.26
C LEU A 23 5.73 10.18 7.65
N ASP A 24 6.75 10.18 8.47
CA ASP A 24 8.14 10.44 8.06
C ASP A 24 9.05 9.30 8.53
N VAL A 25 9.76 8.71 7.58
CA VAL A 25 10.64 7.55 7.78
C VAL A 25 12.04 7.95 7.30
N VAL A 26 13.02 7.89 8.19
CA VAL A 26 14.37 8.37 7.92
C VAL A 26 15.38 7.26 8.18
N HIS A 27 16.04 6.81 7.12
CA HIS A 27 17.14 5.83 7.15
C HIS A 27 16.85 4.57 7.97
N VAL A 28 15.65 3.98 7.81
CA VAL A 28 15.20 2.84 8.62
C VAL A 28 15.82 1.55 8.13
N THR A 29 16.43 0.82 9.05
CA THR A 29 17.00 -0.51 8.81
C THR A 29 16.44 -1.52 9.80
N LYS A 30 16.17 -2.74 9.34
CA LYS A 30 15.80 -3.88 10.19
C LYS A 30 16.71 -5.08 9.95
N ARG A 31 17.40 -5.48 11.00
CA ARG A 31 18.25 -6.67 11.05
C ARG A 31 17.63 -7.72 11.95
N TYR A 32 17.73 -8.98 11.57
CA TYR A 32 17.36 -10.14 12.36
C TYR A 32 18.59 -11.03 12.55
N GLY A 33 18.71 -11.67 13.69
CA GLY A 33 19.88 -12.51 14.03
C GLY A 33 21.12 -11.67 14.39
N THR A 34 22.24 -12.37 14.54
CA THR A 34 23.55 -11.76 14.86
C THR A 34 24.67 -12.55 14.19
N GLY A 35 25.76 -11.88 13.84
CA GLY A 35 26.95 -12.51 13.24
C GLY A 35 26.66 -13.18 11.89
N PRO A 36 27.14 -14.40 11.64
CA PRO A 36 27.03 -15.05 10.32
C PRO A 36 25.57 -15.36 9.88
N THR A 37 24.60 -15.32 10.80
CA THR A 37 23.19 -15.58 10.54
C THR A 37 22.37 -14.29 10.43
N GLU A 38 23.03 -13.14 10.40
CA GLU A 38 22.34 -11.85 10.26
C GLU A 38 21.65 -11.74 8.91
N VAL A 39 20.36 -11.39 8.94
CA VAL A 39 19.55 -11.10 7.75
C VAL A 39 19.07 -9.65 7.82
N ILE A 40 19.36 -8.86 6.81
CA ILE A 40 18.86 -7.49 6.69
C ILE A 40 17.57 -7.54 5.87
N ALA A 41 16.44 -7.44 6.55
CA ALA A 41 15.12 -7.49 5.91
C ALA A 41 14.69 -6.15 5.30
N VAL A 42 15.14 -5.04 5.89
CA VAL A 42 14.95 -3.66 5.37
C VAL A 42 16.25 -2.92 5.58
N ARG A 43 16.70 -2.21 4.55
CA ARG A 43 18.02 -1.56 4.53
C ARG A 43 17.88 -0.11 4.09
N ASP A 44 18.19 0.83 4.97
CA ASP A 44 18.31 2.25 4.68
C ASP A 44 17.13 2.85 3.91
N VAL A 45 15.91 2.56 4.36
CA VAL A 45 14.69 3.02 3.72
C VAL A 45 14.27 4.38 4.27
N SER A 46 14.01 5.33 3.38
CA SER A 46 13.43 6.63 3.71
C SER A 46 12.16 6.86 2.89
N LEU A 47 11.11 7.39 3.54
CA LEU A 47 9.79 7.59 2.96
C LEU A 47 9.04 8.69 3.71
N ALA A 48 8.52 9.66 2.98
CA ALA A 48 7.55 10.62 3.52
C ALA A 48 6.18 10.38 2.87
N VAL A 49 5.11 10.39 3.66
CA VAL A 49 3.72 10.22 3.19
C VAL A 49 2.91 11.46 3.56
N ALA A 50 2.25 12.04 2.58
CA ALA A 50 1.39 13.19 2.78
C ALA A 50 0.00 12.78 3.32
N SER A 51 -0.72 13.73 3.93
CA SER A 51 -2.11 13.50 4.34
C SER A 51 -3.01 13.20 3.14
N GLY A 52 -3.85 12.17 3.23
CA GLY A 52 -4.75 11.74 2.16
C GLY A 52 -4.06 11.05 0.97
N GLU A 53 -2.77 10.73 1.09
CA GLU A 53 -2.01 10.02 0.06
C GLU A 53 -2.23 8.50 0.15
N VAL A 54 -2.38 7.87 -1.01
CA VAL A 54 -2.39 6.41 -1.16
C VAL A 54 -1.06 5.97 -1.74
N VAL A 55 -0.24 5.30 -0.95
CA VAL A 55 1.07 4.77 -1.36
C VAL A 55 0.98 3.26 -1.51
N LEU A 56 1.39 2.75 -2.66
CA LEU A 56 1.50 1.32 -2.93
C LEU A 56 2.98 0.91 -2.92
N ILE A 57 3.34 -0.02 -2.05
CA ILE A 57 4.67 -0.61 -1.98
C ILE A 57 4.61 -1.99 -2.60
N MET A 58 5.28 -2.15 -3.71
CA MET A 58 5.35 -3.40 -4.48
C MET A 58 6.73 -4.04 -4.36
N GLY A 59 6.84 -5.28 -4.79
CA GLY A 59 8.09 -6.03 -4.83
C GLY A 59 7.90 -7.53 -4.73
N PRO A 60 8.93 -8.34 -4.99
CA PRO A 60 8.85 -9.80 -4.92
C PRO A 60 8.57 -10.30 -3.51
N SER A 61 8.17 -11.58 -3.40
CA SER A 61 8.06 -12.24 -2.08
C SER A 61 9.42 -12.22 -1.37
N GLY A 62 9.40 -11.98 -0.06
CA GLY A 62 10.65 -11.90 0.72
C GLY A 62 11.41 -10.56 0.63
N SER A 63 10.95 -9.57 -0.14
CA SER A 63 11.65 -8.29 -0.29
C SER A 63 11.61 -7.37 0.94
N GLY A 64 10.92 -7.75 2.02
CA GLY A 64 10.83 -6.96 3.25
C GLY A 64 9.57 -6.11 3.41
N LYS A 65 8.58 -6.18 2.49
CA LYS A 65 7.36 -5.35 2.51
C LYS A 65 6.58 -5.43 3.82
N THR A 66 6.23 -6.64 4.25
CA THR A 66 5.53 -6.87 5.52
C THR A 66 6.37 -6.39 6.71
N THR A 67 7.69 -6.64 6.71
CA THR A 67 8.60 -6.14 7.75
C THR A 67 8.57 -4.60 7.82
N LEU A 68 8.65 -3.93 6.68
CA LEU A 68 8.55 -2.49 6.60
C LEU A 68 7.19 -2.01 7.13
N LEU A 69 6.08 -2.59 6.65
CA LEU A 69 4.74 -2.23 7.10
C LEU A 69 4.55 -2.36 8.61
N LEU A 70 5.07 -3.45 9.21
CA LEU A 70 5.02 -3.67 10.66
C LEU A 70 5.84 -2.63 11.44
N MET A 71 6.97 -2.16 10.88
CA MET A 71 7.75 -1.07 11.49
C MET A 71 6.99 0.25 11.40
N LEU A 72 6.41 0.59 10.25
CA LEU A 72 5.61 1.81 10.05
C LEU A 72 4.45 1.87 11.05
N GLY A 73 3.84 0.74 11.37
CA GLY A 73 2.73 0.63 12.31
C GLY A 73 3.13 0.43 13.78
N ALA A 74 4.40 0.61 14.14
CA ALA A 74 4.91 0.41 15.50
C ALA A 74 4.62 -0.98 16.09
N LEU A 75 4.46 -2.01 15.24
CA LEU A 75 4.37 -3.42 15.64
C LEU A 75 5.76 -4.06 15.73
N LEU A 76 6.73 -3.48 15.05
CA LEU A 76 8.12 -3.91 15.04
C LEU A 76 9.02 -2.68 15.18
N ARG A 77 10.04 -2.75 16.01
CA ARG A 77 11.03 -1.67 16.11
C ARG A 77 12.08 -1.77 14.99
N PRO A 78 12.44 -0.65 14.37
CA PRO A 78 13.62 -0.61 13.53
C PRO A 78 14.88 -0.89 14.37
N THR A 79 15.93 -1.41 13.74
CA THR A 79 17.27 -1.55 14.35
C THR A 79 18.01 -0.22 14.30
N GLU A 80 17.81 0.53 13.23
CA GLU A 80 18.40 1.85 12.99
C GLU A 80 17.39 2.78 12.33
N GLY A 81 17.63 4.08 12.40
CA GLY A 81 16.77 5.10 11.79
C GLY A 81 15.59 5.52 12.66
N ALA A 82 14.73 6.36 12.12
CA ALA A 82 13.61 6.94 12.85
C ALA A 82 12.29 6.87 12.04
N ILE A 83 11.19 6.67 12.77
CA ILE A 83 9.83 6.73 12.22
C ILE A 83 9.05 7.73 13.05
N SER A 84 8.45 8.72 12.40
CA SER A 84 7.63 9.75 13.03
C SER A 84 6.23 9.78 12.42
N VAL A 85 5.22 9.99 13.26
CA VAL A 85 3.82 10.18 12.84
C VAL A 85 3.33 11.49 13.44
N HIS A 86 2.75 12.36 12.61
CA HIS A 86 2.39 13.72 13.02
C HIS A 86 3.54 14.47 13.72
N GLY A 87 4.78 14.23 13.30
CA GLY A 87 5.97 14.85 13.91
C GLY A 87 6.46 14.22 15.23
N GLU A 88 5.71 13.26 15.81
CA GLU A 88 6.18 12.52 16.99
C GLU A 88 6.98 11.29 16.55
N THR A 89 8.23 11.17 17.04
CA THR A 89 9.10 10.03 16.71
C THR A 89 8.68 8.80 17.50
N ILE A 90 7.82 7.97 16.88
CA ILE A 90 7.24 6.78 17.51
C ILE A 90 8.25 5.66 17.75
N SER A 91 9.30 5.55 16.92
CA SER A 91 10.37 4.55 17.08
C SER A 91 11.21 4.74 18.35
N ALA A 92 11.23 5.96 18.91
CA ALA A 92 11.94 6.29 20.15
C ALA A 92 11.09 6.11 21.42
N LEU A 93 9.78 5.87 21.27
CA LEU A 93 8.87 5.72 22.41
C LEU A 93 9.16 4.44 23.20
N ARG A 94 8.84 4.47 24.50
CA ARG A 94 8.87 3.28 25.36
C ARG A 94 7.81 2.28 24.92
N GLU A 95 8.06 0.98 25.08
CA GLU A 95 7.12 -0.10 24.72
C GLU A 95 5.71 0.11 25.29
N SER A 96 5.62 0.61 26.54
CA SER A 96 4.34 0.86 27.22
C SER A 96 3.47 1.93 26.53
N ARG A 97 4.05 2.80 25.69
CA ARG A 97 3.32 3.86 24.96
C ARG A 97 2.85 3.40 23.57
N LEU A 98 3.48 2.38 23.00
CA LEU A 98 3.18 1.92 21.65
C LEU A 98 1.74 1.39 21.46
N PRO A 99 1.11 0.68 22.43
CA PRO A 99 -0.29 0.29 22.30
C PRO A 99 -1.24 1.47 22.09
N ASP A 100 -1.06 2.56 22.84
CA ASP A 100 -1.89 3.77 22.70
C ASP A 100 -1.70 4.43 21.33
N VAL A 101 -0.44 4.50 20.86
CA VAL A 101 -0.13 5.03 19.53
C VAL A 101 -0.79 4.18 18.45
N ARG A 102 -0.67 2.84 18.55
CA ARG A 102 -1.31 1.92 17.59
C ARG A 102 -2.83 2.09 17.53
N LEU A 103 -3.47 2.18 18.68
CA LEU A 103 -4.92 2.34 18.77
C LEU A 103 -5.42 3.67 18.21
N LYS A 104 -4.64 4.75 18.34
CA LYS A 104 -5.06 6.10 17.97
C LYS A 104 -4.65 6.53 16.58
N GLN A 105 -3.45 6.10 16.13
CA GLN A 105 -2.86 6.60 14.89
C GLN A 105 -3.06 5.66 13.71
N PHE A 106 -3.22 4.34 13.96
CA PHE A 106 -3.16 3.34 12.91
C PHE A 106 -4.44 2.50 12.81
N GLY A 107 -4.85 2.23 11.57
CA GLY A 107 -5.78 1.16 11.24
C GLY A 107 -5.05 0.06 10.48
N PHE A 108 -5.16 -1.18 10.94
CA PHE A 108 -4.49 -2.32 10.30
C PHE A 108 -5.47 -3.19 9.52
N ILE A 109 -5.09 -3.55 8.29
CA ILE A 109 -5.77 -4.51 7.43
C ILE A 109 -4.74 -5.58 7.08
N PHE A 110 -4.99 -6.83 7.45
CA PHE A 110 -4.08 -7.97 7.23
C PHE A 110 -4.60 -8.88 6.13
N GLN A 111 -3.70 -9.61 5.51
CA GLN A 111 -3.98 -10.58 4.45
C GLN A 111 -5.03 -11.61 4.87
N ASP A 112 -4.91 -12.19 6.07
CA ASP A 112 -5.81 -13.23 6.58
C ASP A 112 -6.97 -12.66 7.41
N PHE A 113 -7.32 -11.38 7.17
CA PHE A 113 -8.37 -10.63 7.88
C PHE A 113 -8.12 -10.49 9.39
N ASN A 114 -7.53 -11.45 10.06
CA ASN A 114 -7.25 -11.52 11.50
C ASN A 114 -8.48 -11.18 12.36
N LEU A 115 -9.65 -11.72 11.97
CA LEU A 115 -10.88 -11.60 12.76
C LEU A 115 -10.88 -12.64 13.89
N LEU A 116 -11.33 -12.22 15.05
CA LEU A 116 -11.52 -13.11 16.19
C LEU A 116 -12.74 -14.00 15.93
N SER A 117 -12.52 -15.31 15.79
CA SER A 117 -13.55 -16.28 15.41
C SER A 117 -14.70 -16.42 16.41
N ALA A 118 -14.42 -16.14 17.68
CA ALA A 118 -15.41 -16.16 18.77
C ALA A 118 -16.28 -14.88 18.85
N LEU A 119 -15.99 -13.86 18.07
CA LEU A 119 -16.70 -12.58 18.07
C LEU A 119 -17.46 -12.37 16.77
N THR A 120 -18.65 -11.79 16.87
CA THR A 120 -19.43 -11.38 15.70
C THR A 120 -18.73 -10.24 14.93
N ALA A 121 -19.17 -9.94 13.71
CA ALA A 121 -18.67 -8.81 12.93
C ALA A 121 -18.71 -7.50 13.72
N LEU A 122 -19.84 -7.22 14.38
CA LEU A 122 -20.00 -6.04 15.23
C LEU A 122 -19.02 -6.02 16.40
N GLU A 123 -18.79 -7.16 17.04
CA GLU A 123 -17.89 -7.26 18.20
C GLU A 123 -16.43 -7.17 17.81
N ASN A 124 -16.03 -7.73 16.67
CA ASN A 124 -14.68 -7.57 16.12
C ASN A 124 -14.31 -6.10 15.91
N VAL A 125 -15.25 -5.29 15.44
CA VAL A 125 -15.04 -3.85 15.23
C VAL A 125 -15.13 -3.10 16.55
N ALA A 126 -16.16 -3.33 17.36
CA ALA A 126 -16.40 -2.62 18.62
C ALA A 126 -15.29 -2.83 19.66
N LEU A 127 -14.64 -4.00 19.66
CA LEU A 127 -13.55 -4.31 20.59
C LEU A 127 -12.41 -3.29 20.48
N ILE A 128 -12.01 -2.92 19.27
CA ILE A 128 -10.91 -1.97 19.05
C ILE A 128 -11.27 -0.58 19.60
N GLY A 129 -12.53 -0.15 19.44
CA GLY A 129 -13.02 1.10 20.06
C GLY A 129 -12.99 1.04 21.60
N GLN A 130 -13.37 -0.10 22.16
CA GLN A 130 -13.32 -0.28 23.63
C GLN A 130 -11.88 -0.27 24.16
N LEU A 131 -10.94 -0.92 23.46
CA LEU A 131 -9.52 -0.89 23.81
C LEU A 131 -8.93 0.53 23.74
N ALA A 132 -9.46 1.38 22.87
CA ALA A 132 -9.09 2.80 22.80
C ALA A 132 -9.80 3.68 23.86
N GLY A 133 -10.60 3.08 24.77
CA GLY A 133 -11.27 3.78 25.85
C GLY A 133 -12.71 4.19 25.59
N MET A 134 -13.31 3.83 24.45
CA MET A 134 -14.75 4.09 24.21
C MET A 134 -15.61 3.26 25.15
N ARG A 135 -16.71 3.85 25.61
CA ARG A 135 -17.72 3.08 26.36
C ARG A 135 -18.34 2.00 25.47
N LYS A 136 -18.68 0.84 26.04
CA LYS A 136 -19.20 -0.32 25.30
C LYS A 136 -20.36 0.03 24.35
N GLY A 137 -21.33 0.84 24.82
CA GLY A 137 -22.48 1.26 24.00
C GLY A 137 -22.08 2.15 22.83
N GLU A 138 -21.17 3.09 23.06
CA GLU A 138 -20.62 3.98 22.03
C GLU A 138 -19.82 3.20 20.98
N ALA A 139 -18.90 2.33 21.40
CA ALA A 139 -18.12 1.48 20.50
C ALA A 139 -19.02 0.61 19.61
N ARG A 140 -20.09 0.00 20.18
CA ARG A 140 -21.05 -0.80 19.40
C ARG A 140 -21.85 0.06 18.42
N LYS A 141 -22.30 1.26 18.83
CA LYS A 141 -23.01 2.20 17.94
C LYS A 141 -22.13 2.60 16.75
N ARG A 142 -20.88 2.99 17.03
CA ARG A 142 -19.91 3.39 16.00
C ARG A 142 -19.56 2.23 15.07
N ALA A 143 -19.29 1.05 15.62
CA ALA A 143 -19.04 -0.16 14.85
C ALA A 143 -20.22 -0.53 13.93
N GLY A 144 -21.46 -0.48 14.45
CA GLY A 144 -22.66 -0.72 13.66
C GLY A 144 -22.82 0.27 12.50
N ALA A 145 -22.59 1.55 12.74
CA ALA A 145 -22.65 2.59 11.71
C ALA A 145 -21.60 2.35 10.60
N LEU A 146 -20.36 2.04 10.97
CA LEU A 146 -19.30 1.73 9.99
C LEU A 146 -19.62 0.47 9.17
N LEU A 147 -20.08 -0.59 9.82
CA LEU A 147 -20.46 -1.82 9.12
C LEU A 147 -21.63 -1.59 8.16
N SER A 148 -22.63 -0.81 8.55
CA SER A 148 -23.74 -0.44 7.66
C SER A 148 -23.29 0.41 6.48
N GLN A 149 -22.39 1.38 6.68
CA GLN A 149 -21.78 2.17 5.58
C GLN A 149 -21.00 1.29 4.59
N LEU A 150 -20.49 0.16 5.04
CA LEU A 150 -19.78 -0.82 4.22
C LEU A 150 -20.71 -1.93 3.67
N GLY A 151 -22.03 -1.77 3.80
CA GLY A 151 -23.03 -2.70 3.26
C GLY A 151 -23.15 -4.02 4.04
N LEU A 152 -22.81 -4.00 5.34
CA LEU A 152 -22.81 -5.18 6.21
C LEU A 152 -23.92 -5.15 7.30
N GLU A 153 -24.97 -4.35 7.12
CA GLU A 153 -26.06 -4.23 8.11
C GLU A 153 -26.76 -5.55 8.41
N LYS A 154 -26.81 -6.48 7.44
CA LYS A 154 -27.39 -7.81 7.60
C LYS A 154 -26.47 -8.81 8.30
N CYS A 155 -25.18 -8.51 8.37
CA CYS A 155 -24.12 -9.41 8.85
C CYS A 155 -23.58 -9.02 10.23
N LEU A 156 -24.14 -8.00 10.90
CA LEU A 156 -23.63 -7.47 12.18
C LEU A 156 -23.42 -8.55 13.24
N HIS A 157 -24.30 -9.54 13.30
CA HIS A 157 -24.30 -10.60 14.30
C HIS A 157 -23.73 -11.93 13.79
N PHE A 158 -23.18 -11.97 12.57
CA PHE A 158 -22.56 -13.16 12.03
C PHE A 158 -21.15 -13.32 12.60
N LEU A 159 -20.80 -14.57 12.89
CA LEU A 159 -19.42 -14.96 13.19
C LEU A 159 -18.60 -15.00 11.90
N PRO A 160 -17.28 -14.90 11.97
CA PRO A 160 -16.41 -14.90 10.78
C PRO A 160 -16.59 -16.10 9.86
N ASP A 161 -16.92 -17.28 10.38
CA ASP A 161 -17.17 -18.50 9.59
C ASP A 161 -18.40 -18.39 8.67
N LYS A 162 -19.35 -17.52 8.99
CA LYS A 162 -20.57 -17.25 8.23
C LYS A 162 -20.43 -16.12 7.20
N LEU A 163 -19.25 -15.48 7.13
CA LEU A 163 -18.97 -14.39 6.24
C LEU A 163 -18.19 -14.87 5.02
N SER A 164 -18.54 -14.35 3.84
CA SER A 164 -17.72 -14.49 2.62
C SER A 164 -16.38 -13.76 2.77
N GLY A 165 -15.40 -14.06 1.91
CA GLY A 165 -14.10 -13.39 1.92
C GLY A 165 -14.22 -11.86 1.82
N GLY A 166 -15.04 -11.36 0.92
CA GLY A 166 -15.27 -9.92 0.75
C GLY A 166 -15.97 -9.27 1.95
N GLU A 167 -16.88 -9.98 2.63
CA GLU A 167 -17.51 -9.50 3.87
C GLU A 167 -16.49 -9.47 5.02
N LYS A 168 -15.67 -10.51 5.19
CA LYS A 168 -14.57 -10.53 6.15
C LYS A 168 -13.64 -9.33 5.96
N GLN A 169 -13.28 -9.05 4.70
CA GLN A 169 -12.42 -7.92 4.38
C GLN A 169 -13.08 -6.57 4.72
N ARG A 170 -14.36 -6.40 4.41
CA ARG A 170 -15.11 -5.20 4.81
C ARG A 170 -15.21 -5.06 6.33
N VAL A 171 -15.35 -6.15 7.07
CA VAL A 171 -15.26 -6.13 8.56
C VAL A 171 -13.86 -5.70 9.01
N ALA A 172 -12.79 -6.20 8.38
CA ALA A 172 -11.42 -5.79 8.69
C ALA A 172 -11.18 -4.29 8.39
N VAL A 173 -11.75 -3.77 7.29
CA VAL A 173 -11.74 -2.33 6.97
C VAL A 173 -12.51 -1.53 8.04
N ALA A 174 -13.72 -1.95 8.42
CA ALA A 174 -14.49 -1.30 9.49
C ALA A 174 -13.71 -1.27 10.81
N ARG A 175 -13.06 -2.37 11.16
CA ARG A 175 -12.21 -2.49 12.34
C ARG A 175 -11.03 -1.53 12.30
N ALA A 176 -10.40 -1.39 11.14
CA ALA A 176 -9.30 -0.44 10.95
C ALA A 176 -9.76 1.01 11.16
N LEU A 177 -11.00 1.35 10.81
CA LEU A 177 -11.53 2.71 10.83
C LEU A 177 -12.17 3.13 12.16
N VAL A 178 -12.47 2.21 13.06
CA VAL A 178 -13.32 2.50 14.23
C VAL A 178 -12.78 3.58 15.16
N ASN A 179 -11.47 3.71 15.27
CA ASN A 179 -10.80 4.73 16.09
C ASN A 179 -10.43 6.00 15.32
N ASP A 180 -10.91 6.13 14.09
CA ASP A 180 -10.64 7.31 13.26
C ASP A 180 -9.13 7.54 13.00
N PRO A 181 -8.38 6.52 12.54
CA PRO A 181 -6.95 6.61 12.42
C PRO A 181 -6.53 7.60 11.34
N ALA A 182 -5.38 8.20 11.52
CA ALA A 182 -4.77 9.07 10.52
C ALA A 182 -4.16 8.27 9.36
N LEU A 183 -3.67 7.06 9.64
CA LEU A 183 -2.96 6.20 8.69
C LEU A 183 -3.52 4.77 8.70
N ILE A 184 -3.85 4.26 7.51
CA ILE A 184 -4.26 2.87 7.30
C ILE A 184 -3.09 2.10 6.69
N LEU A 185 -2.76 0.97 7.29
CA LEU A 185 -1.70 0.07 6.86
C LEU A 185 -2.33 -1.25 6.41
N ALA A 186 -2.18 -1.59 5.13
CA ALA A 186 -2.79 -2.75 4.52
C ALA A 186 -1.72 -3.72 3.98
N ASP A 187 -1.69 -4.93 4.53
CA ASP A 187 -0.82 -6.02 4.09
C ASP A 187 -1.61 -6.96 3.18
N GLU A 188 -1.30 -6.98 1.89
CA GLU A 188 -1.93 -7.81 0.86
C GLU A 188 -3.48 -7.87 0.95
N PRO A 189 -4.17 -6.71 0.96
CA PRO A 189 -5.60 -6.65 1.31
C PRO A 189 -6.52 -7.35 0.32
N THR A 190 -6.01 -7.83 -0.80
CA THR A 190 -6.78 -8.50 -1.88
C THR A 190 -6.37 -9.94 -2.13
N ALA A 191 -5.34 -10.47 -1.44
CA ALA A 191 -4.75 -11.78 -1.73
C ALA A 191 -5.75 -12.95 -1.63
N ASN A 192 -6.71 -12.86 -0.70
CA ASN A 192 -7.70 -13.92 -0.45
C ASN A 192 -9.07 -13.61 -1.09
N LEU A 193 -9.10 -12.73 -2.11
CA LEU A 193 -10.32 -12.28 -2.78
C LEU A 193 -10.25 -12.55 -4.28
N ASP A 194 -11.41 -12.78 -4.89
CA ASP A 194 -11.47 -12.73 -6.34
C ASP A 194 -11.19 -11.32 -6.88
N SER A 195 -10.84 -11.24 -8.17
CA SER A 195 -10.41 -9.98 -8.80
C SER A 195 -11.45 -8.87 -8.69
N LYS A 196 -12.73 -9.18 -8.82
CA LYS A 196 -13.81 -8.16 -8.77
C LYS A 196 -13.94 -7.58 -7.38
N ILE A 197 -14.04 -8.44 -6.37
CA ILE A 197 -14.13 -8.03 -4.96
C ILE A 197 -12.85 -7.31 -4.53
N GLY A 198 -11.68 -7.81 -4.95
CA GLY A 198 -10.40 -7.14 -4.70
C GLY A 198 -10.39 -5.70 -5.19
N HIS A 199 -10.84 -5.44 -6.43
CA HIS A 199 -10.95 -4.08 -6.97
C HIS A 199 -11.95 -3.21 -6.19
N GLU A 200 -13.07 -3.77 -5.74
CA GLU A 200 -14.06 -3.04 -4.93
C GLU A 200 -13.44 -2.59 -3.59
N ILE A 201 -12.68 -3.46 -2.92
CA ILE A 201 -11.97 -3.13 -1.68
C ILE A 201 -10.92 -2.03 -1.92
N MET A 202 -10.16 -2.12 -3.01
CA MET A 202 -9.15 -1.12 -3.32
C MET A 202 -9.77 0.26 -3.63
N ARG A 203 -10.86 0.30 -4.40
CA ARG A 203 -11.63 1.53 -4.63
C ARG A 203 -12.20 2.10 -3.34
N LEU A 204 -12.65 1.23 -2.42
CA LEU A 204 -13.10 1.63 -1.09
C LEU A 204 -11.98 2.31 -0.30
N LEU A 205 -10.77 1.72 -0.25
CA LEU A 205 -9.61 2.31 0.44
C LEU A 205 -9.22 3.67 -0.16
N ARG A 206 -9.19 3.78 -1.51
CA ARG A 206 -8.94 5.06 -2.19
C ARG A 206 -9.99 6.11 -1.83
N ARG A 207 -11.27 5.74 -1.84
CA ARG A 207 -12.36 6.65 -1.47
C ARG A 207 -12.21 7.15 -0.02
N ILE A 208 -11.92 6.24 0.93
CA ILE A 208 -11.65 6.60 2.32
C ILE A 208 -10.48 7.58 2.40
N ALA A 209 -9.41 7.34 1.66
CA ALA A 209 -8.25 8.24 1.64
C ALA A 209 -8.64 9.64 1.18
N LYS A 210 -9.37 9.74 0.07
CA LYS A 210 -9.68 11.03 -0.57
C LYS A 210 -10.80 11.80 0.14
N GLU A 211 -11.88 11.12 0.52
CA GLU A 211 -13.05 11.78 1.14
C GLU A 211 -12.87 12.10 2.62
N GLN A 212 -12.05 11.29 3.33
CA GLN A 212 -11.85 11.44 4.77
C GLN A 212 -10.43 11.92 5.14
N CYS A 213 -9.62 12.31 4.14
CA CYS A 213 -8.24 12.75 4.32
C CYS A 213 -7.37 11.76 5.12
N ARG A 214 -7.59 10.44 4.93
CA ARG A 214 -6.81 9.38 5.54
C ARG A 214 -5.68 8.96 4.62
N SER A 215 -4.48 8.81 5.15
CA SER A 215 -3.41 8.24 4.35
C SER A 215 -3.48 6.72 4.37
N VAL A 216 -3.14 6.08 3.26
CA VAL A 216 -3.20 4.63 3.12
C VAL A 216 -1.87 4.13 2.56
N ILE A 217 -1.23 3.21 3.25
CA ILE A 217 -0.07 2.48 2.73
C ILE A 217 -0.49 1.04 2.51
N ILE A 218 -0.30 0.58 1.29
CA ILE A 218 -0.65 -0.77 0.87
C ILE A 218 0.64 -1.47 0.47
N VAL A 219 0.88 -2.66 0.97
CA VAL A 219 1.90 -3.55 0.42
C VAL A 219 1.20 -4.65 -0.37
N SER A 220 1.63 -4.88 -1.60
CA SER A 220 1.07 -5.92 -2.46
C SER A 220 2.05 -6.32 -3.56
N HIS A 221 1.87 -7.52 -4.09
CA HIS A 221 2.51 -7.97 -5.32
C HIS A 221 1.57 -7.90 -6.54
N ASP A 222 0.29 -7.53 -6.33
CA ASP A 222 -0.71 -7.42 -7.40
C ASP A 222 -0.56 -6.11 -8.17
N GLN A 223 -0.13 -6.22 -9.42
CA GLN A 223 0.09 -5.07 -10.29
C GLN A 223 -1.20 -4.39 -10.77
N ARG A 224 -2.34 -5.10 -10.72
CA ARG A 224 -3.63 -4.59 -11.16
C ARG A 224 -4.17 -3.43 -10.33
N ILE A 225 -3.59 -3.20 -9.15
CA ILE A 225 -4.02 -2.15 -8.21
C ILE A 225 -3.22 -0.85 -8.31
N LYS A 226 -2.30 -0.73 -9.26
CA LYS A 226 -1.47 0.48 -9.45
C LYS A 226 -2.30 1.73 -9.68
N ASP A 227 -3.35 1.63 -10.48
CA ASP A 227 -4.21 2.77 -10.87
C ASP A 227 -4.98 3.39 -9.70
N ILE A 228 -4.99 2.72 -8.56
CA ILE A 228 -5.70 3.16 -7.36
C ILE A 228 -4.80 3.97 -6.43
N SER A 229 -3.48 3.88 -6.59
CA SER A 229 -2.49 4.60 -5.79
C SER A 229 -2.11 5.95 -6.38
N ASP A 230 -1.68 6.87 -5.52
CA ASP A 230 -1.11 8.15 -5.96
C ASP A 230 0.39 8.00 -6.24
N ARG A 231 1.03 7.05 -5.56
CA ARG A 231 2.46 6.76 -5.71
C ARG A 231 2.72 5.28 -5.54
N VAL A 232 3.55 4.74 -6.42
CA VAL A 232 4.02 3.35 -6.37
C VAL A 232 5.51 3.34 -6.05
N LEU A 233 5.90 2.52 -5.10
CA LEU A 233 7.30 2.30 -4.68
C LEU A 233 7.65 0.83 -4.90
N TRP A 234 8.86 0.56 -5.39
CA TRP A 234 9.35 -0.80 -5.57
C TRP A 234 10.35 -1.14 -4.47
N LEU A 235 10.04 -2.14 -3.64
CA LEU A 235 10.93 -2.66 -2.61
C LEU A 235 11.54 -3.97 -3.07
N GLU A 236 12.86 -4.04 -3.16
CA GLU A 236 13.62 -5.24 -3.54
C GLU A 236 14.88 -5.31 -2.68
N ASP A 237 15.20 -6.50 -2.18
CA ASP A 237 16.34 -6.74 -1.28
C ASP A 237 16.38 -5.77 -0.08
N GLY A 238 15.19 -5.42 0.43
CA GLY A 238 15.03 -4.53 1.57
C GLY A 238 15.23 -3.05 1.28
N GLN A 239 15.40 -2.62 0.03
CA GLN A 239 15.63 -1.23 -0.36
C GLN A 239 14.57 -0.75 -1.36
N PHE A 240 14.21 0.53 -1.30
CA PHE A 240 13.50 1.14 -2.40
C PHE A 240 14.45 1.28 -3.59
N LYS A 241 14.03 0.75 -4.72
CA LYS A 241 14.68 1.00 -6.01
C LYS A 241 13.95 2.13 -6.72
N GLU A 242 14.71 3.01 -7.33
CA GLU A 242 14.13 3.93 -8.30
C GLU A 242 13.44 3.09 -9.36
N MET A 243 12.16 3.35 -9.55
CA MET A 243 11.45 2.78 -10.68
C MET A 243 11.96 3.51 -11.93
N HIS A 244 13.08 3.03 -12.50
CA HIS A 244 13.30 3.25 -13.91
C HIS A 244 12.06 2.73 -14.62
N ALA A 245 11.59 3.46 -15.64
CA ALA A 245 10.32 3.19 -16.29
C ALA A 245 10.04 1.68 -16.39
N MET A 246 9.07 1.19 -15.61
CA MET A 246 8.72 -0.23 -15.62
C MET A 246 7.75 -0.45 -16.77
N ALA A 247 8.05 -1.40 -17.63
CA ALA A 247 7.12 -1.91 -18.62
C ALA A 247 6.45 -3.18 -18.10
N ILE A 248 5.24 -3.43 -18.56
CA ILE A 248 4.54 -4.70 -18.33
C ILE A 248 4.71 -5.53 -19.60
N ASP A 249 5.22 -6.75 -19.44
CA ASP A 249 5.26 -7.72 -20.54
C ASP A 249 3.83 -8.05 -20.99
N PRO A 250 3.48 -7.75 -22.24
CA PRO A 250 2.09 -7.93 -22.71
C PRO A 250 1.68 -9.39 -22.81
N VAL A 251 2.63 -10.34 -22.77
CA VAL A 251 2.37 -11.77 -22.89
C VAL A 251 2.12 -12.42 -21.55
N CYS A 252 3.00 -12.19 -20.56
CA CYS A 252 2.90 -12.86 -19.26
C CYS A 252 2.49 -11.93 -18.11
N GLY A 253 2.35 -10.61 -18.35
CA GLY A 253 1.95 -9.63 -17.34
C GLY A 253 3.04 -9.28 -16.31
N MET A 254 4.29 -9.76 -16.52
CA MET A 254 5.40 -9.48 -15.61
C MET A 254 5.88 -8.03 -15.75
N ALA A 255 6.09 -7.37 -14.63
CA ALA A 255 6.73 -6.05 -14.63
C ALA A 255 8.26 -6.21 -14.82
N ILE A 256 8.81 -5.40 -15.66
CA ILE A 256 10.21 -5.46 -16.07
C ILE A 256 10.80 -4.05 -16.05
N GLU A 257 12.01 -3.91 -15.54
CA GLU A 257 12.79 -2.68 -15.72
C GLU A 257 13.13 -2.51 -17.21
N HIS A 258 12.92 -1.33 -17.78
CA HIS A 258 13.23 -1.03 -19.18
C HIS A 258 14.67 -1.45 -19.54
N ASP A 259 15.63 -1.23 -18.62
CA ASP A 259 17.04 -1.53 -18.83
C ASP A 259 17.35 -3.05 -18.92
N ARG A 260 16.45 -3.89 -18.41
CA ARG A 260 16.57 -5.36 -18.43
C ARG A 260 15.61 -6.03 -19.40
N ALA A 261 14.71 -5.25 -19.98
CA ALA A 261 13.68 -5.77 -20.87
C ALA A 261 14.23 -6.05 -22.27
N VAL A 262 13.67 -7.07 -22.90
CA VAL A 262 13.84 -7.27 -24.34
C VAL A 262 12.90 -6.31 -25.05
N MET A 263 13.44 -5.25 -25.63
CA MET A 263 12.67 -4.26 -26.38
C MET A 263 12.43 -4.71 -27.83
N GLN A 264 11.24 -4.46 -28.32
CA GLN A 264 10.84 -4.68 -29.72
C GLN A 264 9.93 -3.55 -30.19
N MET A 265 10.28 -2.97 -31.36
CA MET A 265 9.38 -2.07 -32.07
C MET A 265 8.33 -2.89 -32.83
N TRP A 266 7.04 -2.61 -32.60
CA TRP A 266 5.93 -3.22 -33.31
C TRP A 266 4.76 -2.24 -33.41
N ASN A 267 4.22 -2.00 -34.62
CA ASN A 267 3.20 -1.01 -34.94
C ASN A 267 3.56 0.41 -34.42
N ASP A 268 4.76 0.87 -34.72
CA ASP A 268 5.31 2.20 -34.37
C ASP A 268 5.33 2.48 -32.85
N ARG A 269 5.27 1.42 -32.01
CA ARG A 269 5.34 1.49 -30.57
C ARG A 269 6.43 0.58 -30.01
N GLU A 270 7.09 1.06 -28.94
CA GLU A 270 8.02 0.24 -28.17
C GLU A 270 7.27 -0.73 -27.26
N TRP A 271 7.65 -2.00 -27.31
CA TRP A 271 7.13 -3.07 -26.46
C TRP A 271 8.29 -3.69 -25.71
N PHE A 272 8.03 -4.02 -24.44
CA PHE A 272 9.03 -4.54 -23.53
C PHE A 272 8.61 -5.91 -23.01
N PHE A 273 9.54 -6.89 -23.04
CA PHE A 273 9.28 -8.29 -22.69
C PHE A 273 10.29 -8.78 -21.64
N CYS A 274 9.86 -9.65 -20.75
CA CYS A 274 10.71 -10.26 -19.72
C CYS A 274 11.75 -11.22 -20.33
N SER A 275 11.46 -11.75 -21.51
CA SER A 275 12.34 -12.70 -22.21
C SER A 275 12.10 -12.64 -23.71
N LYS A 276 13.09 -13.21 -24.45
CA LYS A 276 12.94 -13.42 -25.89
C LYS A 276 11.77 -14.34 -26.22
N GLY A 277 11.45 -15.30 -25.34
CA GLY A 277 10.31 -16.21 -25.51
C GLY A 277 8.98 -15.47 -25.55
N CYS A 278 8.71 -14.56 -24.61
CA CYS A 278 7.50 -13.75 -24.61
C CYS A 278 7.41 -12.84 -25.85
N ARG A 279 8.53 -12.22 -26.24
CA ARG A 279 8.57 -11.44 -27.49
C ARG A 279 8.20 -12.28 -28.71
N ASP A 280 8.81 -13.45 -28.85
CA ASP A 280 8.62 -14.33 -29.99
C ASP A 280 7.18 -14.90 -30.03
N GLU A 281 6.57 -15.16 -28.86
CA GLU A 281 5.18 -15.60 -28.73
C GLU A 281 4.20 -14.51 -29.20
N LEU A 282 4.43 -13.24 -28.82
CA LEU A 282 3.62 -12.13 -29.29
C LEU A 282 3.76 -11.94 -30.81
N LEU A 283 4.97 -12.01 -31.35
CA LEU A 283 5.21 -11.83 -32.79
C LEU A 283 4.64 -12.97 -33.63
N ALA A 284 4.54 -14.20 -33.07
CA ALA A 284 3.97 -15.36 -33.75
C ALA A 284 2.43 -15.27 -33.86
N ASP A 285 1.74 -14.78 -32.85
CA ASP A 285 0.28 -14.62 -32.87
C ASP A 285 -0.16 -13.41 -32.04
N PRO A 286 -0.05 -12.19 -32.60
CA PRO A 286 -0.46 -10.98 -31.90
C PRO A 286 -1.95 -10.93 -31.53
N SER A 287 -2.80 -11.69 -32.23
CA SER A 287 -4.25 -11.67 -32.02
C SER A 287 -4.69 -12.30 -30.69
N ARG A 288 -3.84 -13.13 -30.08
CA ARG A 288 -4.09 -13.73 -28.74
C ARG A 288 -4.02 -12.73 -27.59
N PHE A 289 -3.36 -11.60 -27.83
CA PHE A 289 -3.11 -10.60 -26.79
C PHE A 289 -3.98 -9.38 -27.10
N ALA A 290 -5.01 -9.13 -26.27
CA ALA A 290 -5.90 -7.98 -26.43
C ALA A 290 -5.14 -6.68 -26.10
N PHE A 291 -4.85 -5.91 -27.12
CA PHE A 291 -4.32 -4.55 -26.96
C PHE A 291 -5.52 -3.59 -26.91
N GLU A 292 -5.84 -3.04 -25.74
CA GLU A 292 -6.72 -1.89 -25.68
C GLU A 292 -6.06 -0.74 -26.46
N SER A 293 -6.68 -0.37 -27.57
CA SER A 293 -6.35 0.84 -28.30
C SER A 293 -6.71 2.02 -27.38
N VAL A 294 -5.74 2.58 -26.69
CA VAL A 294 -5.91 3.88 -26.04
C VAL A 294 -6.14 4.89 -27.16
N GLY A 295 -7.41 5.26 -27.32
CA GLY A 295 -7.87 6.20 -28.32
C GLY A 295 -7.07 7.49 -28.26
N GLY A 296 -6.53 7.90 -29.41
CA GLY A 296 -5.92 9.19 -29.61
C GLY A 296 -6.91 10.30 -29.27
N ALA A 297 -6.53 11.15 -28.34
CA ALA A 297 -7.14 12.47 -28.18
C ALA A 297 -6.67 13.33 -29.34
N THR A 298 -7.50 13.44 -30.36
CA THR A 298 -7.48 14.56 -31.32
C THR A 298 -8.54 15.56 -30.89
N GLY A 299 -8.14 16.80 -30.66
CA GLY A 299 -9.06 17.95 -30.49
C GLY A 299 -8.56 18.91 -29.44
#